data_2c282ae733e120bbca081b2e1349a4d9
#
_entry.id   2c282ae733e120bbca081b2e1349a4d9
#
_cell.length_a   1.000
_cell.length_b   1.000
_cell.length_c   1.000
_cell.angle_alpha   90.00
_cell.angle_beta   90.00
_cell.angle_gamma   90.00
#
_symmetry.space_group_name_H-M   'P 1'
#
loop_
_entity.id
_entity.type
_entity.pdbx_description
1 polymer ?
#
loop_
_entity_poly.entity_id
_entity_poly.type
_entity_poly.pdbx_seq_one_letter_code
_entity_poly.pdbx_strand_id
1 'polypeptide(L)'
;MFMRIGSQPYSGQNPGLMAGTSNPPSPIGKPGPLAETGTAPIKISIVEDDDWIRENLAGQIDLAPGYRCISRYRTGEEAILGLPNDPPDVVLMDINLPGLSGIECVRRLKALLPFLNILMLTVYEESDQIFDSLRAGASGYLLKRSAEAELLDAIAQVHQGGSPMSSLVARKVVQFFNHIDDAAPELQRLSPREKEILELLSRGAAYKEIGNRLSLSIHTVRMHIRGIYGKLQVHSRGEAVAKYYPGIRL
;
A
#
# COMPACT_ATOMS: atom_id res chain seq x y z
N MET A 1 -14.14 -51.18 32.39
CA MET A 1 -15.58 -51.44 32.67
C MET A 1 -16.32 -51.20 31.38
N PHE A 2 -16.42 -52.23 30.66
CA PHE A 2 -17.51 -52.92 29.96
C PHE A 2 -18.72 -52.01 29.67
N MET A 3 -19.12 -51.86 28.40
CA MET A 3 -20.11 -52.75 27.78
C MET A 3 -20.18 -52.54 26.25
N ARG A 4 -20.09 -53.67 25.55
CA ARG A 4 -20.54 -53.95 24.19
C ARG A 4 -22.06 -54.24 24.23
N ILE A 5 -22.80 -53.96 23.18
CA ILE A 5 -23.98 -54.66 22.66
C ILE A 5 -24.29 -53.98 21.32
N GLY A 6 -24.57 -54.57 20.17
CA GLY A 6 -24.85 -55.90 19.76
C GLY A 6 -25.42 -55.79 18.36
N SER A 7 -24.98 -56.67 17.51
CA SER A 7 -25.41 -56.93 16.13
C SER A 7 -26.80 -57.56 16.07
N GLN A 8 -27.58 -57.31 15.03
CA GLN A 8 -28.26 -58.38 14.26
C GLN A 8 -28.95 -57.83 12.98
N PRO A 9 -29.13 -58.64 11.99
CA PRO A 9 -29.46 -58.29 10.61
C PRO A 9 -30.93 -58.58 10.27
N TYR A 10 -31.43 -57.92 9.21
CA TYR A 10 -32.69 -58.32 8.58
C TYR A 10 -32.48 -58.62 7.10
N SER A 11 -32.76 -59.86 6.77
CA SER A 11 -32.94 -60.47 5.47
C SER A 11 -34.36 -60.21 4.94
N GLY A 12 -34.54 -60.13 3.63
CA GLY A 12 -35.89 -60.26 3.06
C GLY A 12 -36.02 -59.81 1.60
N GLN A 13 -35.69 -60.73 0.70
CA GLN A 13 -36.43 -61.07 -0.52
C GLN A 13 -36.77 -59.99 -1.57
N ASN A 14 -36.18 -60.21 -2.73
CA ASN A 14 -36.61 -59.82 -4.07
C ASN A 14 -37.95 -60.58 -4.44
N PRO A 15 -38.84 -60.04 -5.32
CA PRO A 15 -38.70 -60.33 -6.74
C PRO A 15 -39.28 -59.28 -7.69
N GLY A 16 -38.84 -59.22 -8.93
CA GLY A 16 -39.54 -58.54 -10.02
C GLY A 16 -38.67 -58.07 -11.16
N LEU A 17 -38.31 -58.96 -12.05
CA LEU A 17 -37.81 -58.61 -13.40
C LEU A 17 -38.88 -57.85 -14.16
N MET A 18 -38.48 -56.70 -14.74
CA MET A 18 -39.02 -56.24 -16.02
C MET A 18 -37.87 -55.62 -16.85
N ALA A 19 -37.71 -56.15 -18.02
CA ALA A 19 -36.75 -55.72 -19.04
C ALA A 19 -37.14 -54.32 -19.57
N GLY A 20 -36.27 -53.34 -19.40
CA GLY A 20 -36.35 -52.03 -20.03
C GLY A 20 -35.11 -51.83 -20.90
N THR A 21 -35.33 -51.71 -22.21
CA THR A 21 -34.35 -51.54 -23.27
C THR A 21 -33.42 -50.37 -23.02
N SER A 22 -32.14 -50.66 -22.86
CA SER A 22 -31.07 -49.68 -22.71
C SER A 22 -30.74 -49.02 -24.05
N ASN A 23 -31.13 -47.79 -24.24
CA ASN A 23 -30.52 -46.93 -25.25
C ASN A 23 -29.11 -46.53 -24.80
N PRO A 24 -28.10 -46.60 -25.69
CA PRO A 24 -26.77 -46.14 -25.36
C PRO A 24 -26.79 -44.60 -25.18
N PRO A 25 -25.99 -44.02 -24.27
CA PRO A 25 -25.91 -42.59 -24.10
C PRO A 25 -25.34 -41.93 -25.36
N SER A 26 -25.99 -40.89 -25.80
CA SER A 26 -25.54 -40.04 -26.90
C SER A 26 -24.11 -39.50 -26.63
N PRO A 27 -23.26 -39.36 -27.65
CA PRO A 27 -21.92 -38.84 -27.49
C PRO A 27 -21.99 -37.44 -26.92
N ILE A 28 -21.23 -37.22 -25.85
CA ILE A 28 -21.04 -35.89 -25.22
C ILE A 28 -20.58 -34.94 -26.32
N GLY A 29 -21.43 -33.97 -26.67
CA GLY A 29 -21.11 -32.93 -27.63
C GLY A 29 -19.83 -32.22 -27.22
N LYS A 30 -18.94 -32.00 -28.19
CA LYS A 30 -17.76 -31.13 -28.01
C LYS A 30 -18.21 -29.84 -27.34
N PRO A 31 -17.50 -29.33 -26.32
CA PRO A 31 -17.81 -28.02 -25.80
C PRO A 31 -17.75 -27.01 -26.97
N GLY A 32 -18.87 -26.37 -27.24
CA GLY A 32 -18.94 -25.26 -28.17
C GLY A 32 -17.98 -24.16 -27.73
N PRO A 33 -17.56 -23.26 -28.62
CA PRO A 33 -16.70 -22.15 -28.23
C PRO A 33 -17.36 -21.42 -27.08
N LEU A 34 -16.58 -21.22 -26.00
CA LEU A 34 -16.99 -20.44 -24.84
C LEU A 34 -17.50 -19.11 -25.36
N ALA A 35 -18.77 -18.82 -25.13
CA ALA A 35 -19.35 -17.52 -25.46
C ALA A 35 -18.45 -16.46 -24.86
N GLU A 36 -17.89 -15.60 -25.73
CA GLU A 36 -17.23 -14.36 -25.31
C GLU A 36 -18.26 -13.59 -24.49
N THR A 37 -18.11 -13.62 -23.17
CA THR A 37 -18.81 -12.70 -22.28
C THR A 37 -18.28 -11.32 -22.63
N GLY A 38 -19.07 -10.57 -23.40
CA GLY A 38 -18.70 -9.25 -23.95
C GLY A 38 -18.59 -8.15 -22.91
N THR A 39 -17.71 -8.33 -21.94
CA THR A 39 -17.23 -7.25 -21.08
C THR A 39 -16.14 -6.50 -21.85
N ALA A 40 -16.32 -5.18 -21.99
CA ALA A 40 -15.30 -4.33 -22.60
C ALA A 40 -13.95 -4.54 -21.88
N PRO A 41 -12.82 -4.51 -22.60
CA PRO A 41 -11.51 -4.70 -21.99
C PRO A 41 -11.21 -3.58 -20.98
N ILE A 42 -10.55 -3.93 -19.88
CA ILE A 42 -10.05 -2.97 -18.90
C ILE A 42 -9.02 -2.09 -19.61
N LYS A 43 -9.24 -0.77 -19.60
CA LYS A 43 -8.37 0.21 -20.22
C LYS A 43 -7.26 0.60 -19.26
N ILE A 44 -6.02 0.48 -19.69
CA ILE A 44 -4.84 0.80 -18.88
C ILE A 44 -4.02 1.89 -19.56
N SER A 45 -3.50 2.82 -18.77
CA SER A 45 -2.49 3.77 -19.20
C SER A 45 -1.22 3.59 -18.38
N ILE A 46 -0.06 3.84 -18.98
CA ILE A 46 1.25 3.65 -18.37
C ILE A 46 1.97 4.99 -18.32
N VAL A 47 2.56 5.31 -17.16
CA VAL A 47 3.44 6.47 -16.95
C VAL A 47 4.78 5.96 -16.44
N GLU A 48 5.78 5.94 -17.33
CA GLU A 48 7.10 5.32 -17.13
C GLU A 48 8.11 6.01 -18.04
N ASP A 49 9.24 6.45 -17.53
CA ASP A 49 10.26 7.13 -18.34
C ASP A 49 11.17 6.19 -19.12
N ASP A 50 11.39 4.97 -18.62
CA ASP A 50 12.15 3.94 -19.31
C ASP A 50 11.36 3.36 -20.49
N ASP A 51 11.84 3.59 -21.71
CA ASP A 51 11.20 3.13 -22.94
C ASP A 51 11.02 1.62 -23.00
N TRP A 52 12.03 0.85 -22.55
CA TRP A 52 11.98 -0.60 -22.59
C TRP A 52 10.94 -1.16 -21.62
N ILE A 53 10.93 -0.64 -20.37
CA ILE A 53 9.95 -1.05 -19.36
C ILE A 53 8.54 -0.70 -19.82
N ARG A 54 8.34 0.52 -20.32
CA ARG A 54 7.05 1.02 -20.78
C ARG A 54 6.47 0.17 -21.91
N GLU A 55 7.28 -0.16 -22.93
CA GLU A 55 6.85 -0.97 -24.07
C GLU A 55 6.64 -2.44 -23.67
N ASN A 56 7.47 -2.99 -22.77
CA ASN A 56 7.29 -4.35 -22.27
C ASN A 56 5.98 -4.49 -21.49
N LEU A 57 5.67 -3.57 -20.57
CA LEU A 57 4.41 -3.54 -19.84
C LEU A 57 3.20 -3.44 -20.77
N ALA A 58 3.27 -2.56 -21.77
CA ALA A 58 2.21 -2.40 -22.74
C ALA A 58 1.99 -3.69 -23.54
N GLY A 59 3.07 -4.33 -24.00
CA GLY A 59 3.00 -5.60 -24.71
C GLY A 59 2.39 -6.73 -23.88
N GLN A 60 2.76 -6.84 -22.58
CA GLN A 60 2.17 -7.83 -21.67
C GLN A 60 0.66 -7.60 -21.48
N ILE A 61 0.24 -6.34 -21.32
CA ILE A 61 -1.16 -5.96 -21.15
C ILE A 61 -1.95 -6.28 -22.41
N ASP A 62 -1.45 -5.89 -23.60
CA ASP A 62 -2.16 -6.08 -24.87
C ASP A 62 -2.24 -7.55 -25.31
N LEU A 63 -1.33 -8.41 -24.84
CA LEU A 63 -1.37 -9.86 -25.08
C LEU A 63 -2.39 -10.58 -24.18
N ALA A 64 -2.80 -9.97 -23.08
CA ALA A 64 -3.71 -10.59 -22.10
C ALA A 64 -5.18 -10.35 -22.51
N PRO A 65 -6.00 -11.42 -22.66
CA PRO A 65 -7.41 -11.27 -22.97
C PRO A 65 -8.14 -10.44 -21.90
N GLY A 66 -8.93 -9.45 -22.35
CA GLY A 66 -9.72 -8.59 -21.44
C GLY A 66 -8.96 -7.37 -20.92
N TYR A 67 -7.76 -7.09 -21.39
CA TYR A 67 -6.97 -5.91 -21.04
C TYR A 67 -6.54 -5.16 -22.29
N ARG A 68 -6.35 -3.83 -22.18
CA ARG A 68 -5.88 -2.99 -23.29
C ARG A 68 -5.09 -1.79 -22.79
N CYS A 69 -3.88 -1.61 -23.29
CA CYS A 69 -3.10 -0.40 -23.10
C CYS A 69 -3.57 0.69 -24.07
N ILE A 70 -4.21 1.75 -23.55
CA ILE A 70 -4.78 2.82 -24.39
C ILE A 70 -3.84 4.01 -24.57
N SER A 71 -2.95 4.27 -23.61
CA SER A 71 -1.99 5.38 -23.71
C SER A 71 -0.74 5.13 -22.89
N ARG A 72 0.35 5.80 -23.28
CA ARG A 72 1.69 5.68 -22.68
C ARG A 72 2.30 7.06 -22.57
N TYR A 73 2.85 7.40 -21.42
CA TYR A 73 3.44 8.70 -21.12
C TYR A 73 4.84 8.51 -20.54
N ARG A 74 5.76 9.39 -20.90
CA ARG A 74 7.14 9.36 -20.42
C ARG A 74 7.34 10.21 -19.15
N THR A 75 6.45 11.19 -18.96
CA THR A 75 6.55 12.15 -17.86
C THR A 75 5.21 12.32 -17.17
N GLY A 76 5.25 12.78 -15.91
CA GLY A 76 4.05 13.11 -15.16
C GLY A 76 3.25 14.25 -15.78
N GLU A 77 3.95 15.22 -16.38
CA GLU A 77 3.35 16.37 -17.06
C GLU A 77 2.52 15.93 -18.28
N GLU A 78 3.07 15.03 -19.12
CA GLU A 78 2.33 14.47 -20.25
C GLU A 78 1.08 13.72 -19.78
N ALA A 79 1.20 12.93 -18.71
CA ALA A 79 0.09 12.17 -18.15
C ALA A 79 -1.03 13.08 -17.61
N ILE A 80 -0.68 14.18 -16.92
CA ILE A 80 -1.67 15.15 -16.41
C ILE A 80 -2.44 15.82 -17.54
N LEU A 81 -1.79 16.08 -18.67
CA LEU A 81 -2.43 16.70 -19.83
C LEU A 81 -3.26 15.70 -20.65
N GLY A 82 -2.79 14.45 -20.76
CA GLY A 82 -3.37 13.46 -21.64
C GLY A 82 -4.51 12.66 -21.01
N LEU A 83 -4.36 12.17 -19.78
CA LEU A 83 -5.31 11.28 -19.13
C LEU A 83 -6.73 11.83 -19.00
N PRO A 84 -6.96 13.13 -18.75
CA PRO A 84 -8.32 13.67 -18.68
C PRO A 84 -9.11 13.60 -19.99
N ASN A 85 -8.43 13.49 -21.15
CA ASN A 85 -9.08 13.47 -22.48
C ASN A 85 -9.62 12.07 -22.83
N ASP A 86 -8.97 11.00 -22.40
CA ASP A 86 -9.43 9.61 -22.51
C ASP A 86 -9.04 8.85 -21.23
N PRO A 87 -9.85 8.98 -20.17
CA PRO A 87 -9.54 8.39 -18.88
C PRO A 87 -9.51 6.85 -18.96
N PRO A 88 -8.43 6.21 -18.48
CA PRO A 88 -8.36 4.76 -18.34
C PRO A 88 -9.13 4.29 -17.11
N ASP A 89 -9.36 2.98 -17.00
CA ASP A 89 -9.85 2.35 -15.78
C ASP A 89 -8.75 2.27 -14.72
N VAL A 90 -7.49 2.04 -15.15
CA VAL A 90 -6.32 1.93 -14.27
C VAL A 90 -5.10 2.62 -14.90
N VAL A 91 -4.36 3.38 -14.09
CA VAL A 91 -3.05 3.93 -14.44
C VAL A 91 -1.96 3.15 -13.73
N LEU A 92 -0.96 2.67 -14.46
CA LEU A 92 0.31 2.21 -13.91
C LEU A 92 1.25 3.41 -13.82
N MET A 93 1.77 3.72 -12.63
CA MET A 93 2.54 4.94 -12.36
C MET A 93 3.88 4.60 -11.74
N ASP A 94 4.99 4.95 -12.39
CA ASP A 94 6.28 4.93 -11.70
C ASP A 94 6.43 6.16 -10.78
N ILE A 95 7.24 6.00 -9.74
CA ILE A 95 7.55 7.10 -8.80
C ILE A 95 8.61 8.02 -9.40
N ASN A 96 9.63 7.44 -10.02
CA ASN A 96 10.85 8.16 -10.41
C ASN A 96 10.78 8.72 -11.83
N LEU A 97 9.84 9.60 -12.05
CA LEU A 97 9.70 10.27 -13.35
C LEU A 97 10.58 11.52 -13.42
N PRO A 98 11.09 11.87 -14.61
CA PRO A 98 11.81 13.13 -14.81
C PRO A 98 10.87 14.33 -14.64
N GLY A 99 11.34 15.40 -13.99
CA GLY A 99 10.53 16.58 -13.72
C GLY A 99 9.58 16.37 -12.55
N LEU A 100 8.32 16.14 -12.82
CA LEU A 100 7.30 15.90 -11.82
C LEU A 100 7.34 14.44 -11.35
N SER A 101 7.59 14.20 -10.06
CA SER A 101 7.56 12.84 -9.50
C SER A 101 6.19 12.17 -9.67
N GLY A 102 6.18 10.82 -9.76
CA GLY A 102 4.94 10.07 -9.86
C GLY A 102 3.99 10.32 -8.66
N ILE A 103 4.52 10.50 -7.46
CA ILE A 103 3.71 10.82 -6.27
C ILE A 103 2.97 12.16 -6.43
N GLU A 104 3.67 13.19 -6.89
CA GLU A 104 3.04 14.49 -7.14
C GLU A 104 2.08 14.42 -8.33
N CYS A 105 2.40 13.62 -9.35
CA CYS A 105 1.50 13.33 -10.47
C CYS A 105 0.19 12.70 -9.98
N VAL A 106 0.27 11.68 -9.11
CA VAL A 106 -0.91 11.06 -8.46
C VAL A 106 -1.76 12.11 -7.75
N ARG A 107 -1.14 12.98 -6.94
CA ARG A 107 -1.86 14.02 -6.19
C ARG A 107 -2.65 14.95 -7.13
N ARG A 108 -2.04 15.39 -8.23
CA ARG A 108 -2.69 16.26 -9.22
C ARG A 108 -3.75 15.54 -10.02
N LEU A 109 -3.50 14.30 -10.43
CA LEU A 109 -4.49 13.49 -11.14
C LEU A 109 -5.71 13.20 -10.28
N LYS A 110 -5.53 12.91 -8.99
CA LYS A 110 -6.64 12.70 -8.05
C LYS A 110 -7.46 13.97 -7.79
N ALA A 111 -6.85 15.13 -7.89
CA ALA A 111 -7.59 16.40 -7.82
C ALA A 111 -8.45 16.64 -9.07
N LEU A 112 -8.01 16.18 -10.25
CA LEU A 112 -8.73 16.30 -11.52
C LEU A 112 -9.73 15.16 -11.74
N LEU A 113 -9.34 13.94 -11.40
CA LEU A 113 -10.05 12.70 -11.61
C LEU A 113 -10.09 11.90 -10.29
N PRO A 114 -10.96 12.23 -9.33
CA PRO A 114 -10.97 11.65 -7.97
C PRO A 114 -11.14 10.12 -7.96
N PHE A 115 -11.87 9.58 -8.92
CA PHE A 115 -12.17 8.14 -9.02
C PHE A 115 -11.17 7.35 -9.86
N LEU A 116 -10.17 7.99 -10.45
CA LEU A 116 -9.16 7.32 -11.25
C LEU A 116 -8.37 6.33 -10.40
N ASN A 117 -8.34 5.06 -10.80
CA ASN A 117 -7.51 4.07 -10.13
C ASN A 117 -6.05 4.21 -10.55
N ILE A 118 -5.16 4.35 -9.57
CA ILE A 118 -3.73 4.50 -9.83
C ILE A 118 -2.97 3.44 -9.03
N LEU A 119 -2.30 2.54 -9.74
CA LEU A 119 -1.44 1.50 -9.19
C LEU A 119 0.02 1.95 -9.34
N MET A 120 0.69 2.17 -8.21
CA MET A 120 2.13 2.46 -8.23
C MET A 120 2.90 1.21 -8.64
N LEU A 121 3.83 1.37 -9.58
CA LEU A 121 4.69 0.29 -10.07
C LEU A 121 6.14 0.79 -10.09
N THR A 122 6.95 0.40 -9.12
CA THR A 122 8.26 1.00 -8.88
C THR A 122 9.29 0.01 -8.32
N VAL A 123 10.55 0.37 -8.37
CA VAL A 123 11.64 -0.38 -7.72
C VAL A 123 11.82 -0.01 -6.25
N TYR A 124 11.16 1.05 -5.78
CA TYR A 124 11.36 1.60 -4.44
C TYR A 124 10.59 0.84 -3.37
N GLU A 125 11.28 0.59 -2.26
CA GLU A 125 10.75 -0.11 -1.10
C GLU A 125 10.73 0.75 0.17
N GLU A 126 11.22 1.98 0.09
CA GLU A 126 11.31 2.87 1.24
C GLU A 126 9.93 3.21 1.78
N SER A 127 9.79 3.14 3.11
CA SER A 127 8.51 3.34 3.78
C SER A 127 7.91 4.72 3.47
N ASP A 128 8.72 5.77 3.45
CA ASP A 128 8.26 7.14 3.20
C ASP A 128 7.59 7.28 1.82
N GLN A 129 8.18 6.68 0.77
CA GLN A 129 7.62 6.72 -0.58
C GLN A 129 6.33 5.92 -0.72
N ILE A 130 6.24 4.77 -0.03
CA ILE A 130 5.01 3.98 0.03
C ILE A 130 3.88 4.82 0.64
N PHE A 131 4.14 5.45 1.80
CA PHE A 131 3.13 6.25 2.50
C PHE A 131 2.73 7.51 1.76
N ASP A 132 3.71 8.24 1.20
CA ASP A 132 3.43 9.45 0.43
C ASP A 132 2.62 9.13 -0.83
N SER A 133 2.84 7.98 -1.48
CA SER A 133 2.03 7.50 -2.60
C SER A 133 0.58 7.23 -2.18
N LEU A 134 0.38 6.48 -1.09
CA LEU A 134 -0.95 6.17 -0.56
C LEU A 134 -1.68 7.43 -0.08
N ARG A 135 -0.99 8.35 0.59
CA ARG A 135 -1.54 9.66 0.99
C ARG A 135 -1.88 10.55 -0.19
N ALA A 136 -1.15 10.45 -1.30
CA ALA A 136 -1.48 11.13 -2.53
C ALA A 136 -2.74 10.58 -3.22
N GLY A 137 -3.19 9.37 -2.83
CA GLY A 137 -4.39 8.73 -3.32
C GLY A 137 -4.14 7.53 -4.23
N ALA A 138 -2.94 6.95 -4.24
CA ALA A 138 -2.70 5.70 -4.97
C ALA A 138 -3.64 4.59 -4.47
N SER A 139 -4.20 3.81 -5.39
CA SER A 139 -5.13 2.72 -5.12
C SER A 139 -4.42 1.40 -4.77
N GLY A 140 -3.14 1.26 -5.10
CA GLY A 140 -2.32 0.10 -4.79
C GLY A 140 -0.84 0.37 -5.04
N TYR A 141 0.01 -0.60 -4.66
CA TYR A 141 1.47 -0.45 -4.77
C TYR A 141 2.15 -1.80 -5.04
N LEU A 142 2.81 -1.91 -6.18
CA LEU A 142 3.59 -3.09 -6.56
C LEU A 142 5.06 -2.73 -6.78
N LEU A 143 5.92 -3.68 -6.47
CA LEU A 143 7.33 -3.61 -6.85
C LEU A 143 7.52 -4.17 -8.26
N LYS A 144 8.29 -3.47 -9.11
CA LYS A 144 8.56 -3.88 -10.50
C LYS A 144 9.10 -5.32 -10.61
N ARG A 145 9.87 -5.80 -9.61
CA ARG A 145 10.38 -7.17 -9.55
C ARG A 145 9.31 -8.25 -9.37
N SER A 146 8.14 -7.89 -8.80
CA SER A 146 7.01 -8.81 -8.59
C SER A 146 5.98 -8.71 -9.71
N ALA A 147 6.08 -7.69 -10.55
CA ALA A 147 5.04 -7.34 -11.50
C ALA A 147 4.82 -8.39 -12.60
N GLU A 148 5.86 -9.12 -13.03
CA GLU A 148 5.71 -10.13 -14.09
C GLU A 148 4.64 -11.19 -13.79
N ALA A 149 4.55 -11.62 -12.52
CA ALA A 149 3.59 -12.67 -12.11
C ALA A 149 2.25 -12.11 -11.59
N GLU A 150 2.26 -10.87 -11.08
CA GLU A 150 1.14 -10.34 -10.26
C GLU A 150 0.42 -9.15 -10.94
N LEU A 151 0.96 -8.59 -12.04
CA LEU A 151 0.49 -7.35 -12.64
C LEU A 151 -0.98 -7.39 -13.06
N LEU A 152 -1.36 -8.39 -13.83
CA LEU A 152 -2.72 -8.50 -14.38
C LEU A 152 -3.75 -8.71 -13.24
N ASP A 153 -3.41 -9.54 -12.27
CA ASP A 153 -4.25 -9.77 -11.10
C ASP A 153 -4.41 -8.49 -10.27
N ALA A 154 -3.33 -7.72 -10.11
CA ALA A 154 -3.37 -6.46 -9.40
C ALA A 154 -4.20 -5.40 -10.16
N ILE A 155 -4.09 -5.32 -11.48
CA ILE A 155 -4.94 -4.45 -12.30
C ILE A 155 -6.41 -4.82 -12.11
N ALA A 156 -6.76 -6.12 -12.18
CA ALA A 156 -8.12 -6.59 -11.96
C ALA A 156 -8.63 -6.25 -10.55
N GLN A 157 -7.81 -6.45 -9.52
CA GLN A 157 -8.16 -6.11 -8.14
C GLN A 157 -8.42 -4.60 -7.97
N VAL A 158 -7.54 -3.74 -8.51
CA VAL A 158 -7.72 -2.28 -8.45
C VAL A 158 -8.98 -1.86 -9.18
N HIS A 159 -9.24 -2.40 -10.37
CA HIS A 159 -10.45 -2.12 -11.15
C HIS A 159 -11.73 -2.48 -10.38
N GLN A 160 -11.69 -3.52 -9.56
CA GLN A 160 -12.78 -3.95 -8.69
C GLN A 160 -12.85 -3.18 -7.35
N GLY A 161 -12.01 -2.17 -7.15
CA GLY A 161 -11.96 -1.36 -5.93
C GLY A 161 -11.09 -1.95 -4.80
N GLY A 162 -10.29 -2.98 -5.10
CA GLY A 162 -9.29 -3.51 -4.17
C GLY A 162 -8.04 -2.63 -4.10
N SER A 163 -7.16 -2.94 -3.16
CA SER A 163 -5.88 -2.25 -2.96
C SER A 163 -4.73 -3.28 -2.93
N PRO A 164 -4.30 -3.78 -4.09
CA PRO A 164 -3.23 -4.76 -4.16
C PRO A 164 -1.91 -4.18 -3.66
N MET A 165 -1.22 -4.96 -2.86
CA MET A 165 0.10 -4.64 -2.34
C MET A 165 0.94 -5.92 -2.29
N SER A 166 2.20 -5.85 -2.71
CA SER A 166 3.12 -6.95 -2.45
C SER A 166 3.22 -7.21 -0.94
N SER A 167 3.46 -8.46 -0.53
CA SER A 167 3.54 -8.83 0.90
C SER A 167 4.52 -7.97 1.70
N LEU A 168 5.62 -7.54 1.07
CA LEU A 168 6.60 -6.65 1.69
C LEU A 168 6.01 -5.24 1.93
N VAL A 169 5.30 -4.69 0.96
CA VAL A 169 4.65 -3.38 1.06
C VAL A 169 3.56 -3.41 2.13
N ALA A 170 2.69 -4.42 2.10
CA ALA A 170 1.64 -4.60 3.10
C ALA A 170 2.21 -4.67 4.52
N ARG A 171 3.32 -5.41 4.72
CA ARG A 171 4.02 -5.47 6.01
C ARG A 171 4.53 -4.11 6.47
N LYS A 172 5.11 -3.30 5.57
CA LYS A 172 5.57 -1.94 5.89
C LYS A 172 4.41 -1.03 6.26
N VAL A 173 3.28 -1.14 5.56
CA VAL A 173 2.05 -0.40 5.89
C VAL A 173 1.58 -0.75 7.31
N VAL A 174 1.49 -2.02 7.66
CA VAL A 174 1.12 -2.45 9.03
C VAL A 174 2.11 -1.94 10.06
N GLN A 175 3.42 -2.05 9.80
CA GLN A 175 4.45 -1.55 10.72
C GLN A 175 4.33 -0.04 10.96
N PHE A 176 4.04 0.74 9.93
CA PHE A 176 3.84 2.17 10.06
C PHE A 176 2.65 2.50 10.96
N PHE A 177 1.51 1.84 10.78
CA PHE A 177 0.35 2.05 11.65
C PHE A 177 0.64 1.65 13.11
N ASN A 178 1.36 0.56 13.32
CA ASN A 178 1.83 0.18 14.67
C ASN A 178 2.76 1.24 15.28
N HIS A 179 3.54 1.97 14.46
CA HIS A 179 4.35 3.10 14.91
C HIS A 179 3.54 4.41 15.06
N ILE A 180 2.37 4.53 14.41
CA ILE A 180 1.47 5.68 14.62
C ILE A 180 0.71 5.57 15.95
N ASP A 181 0.34 4.37 16.39
CA ASP A 181 -0.21 4.17 17.74
C ASP A 181 0.86 4.43 18.85
N ASP A 182 2.15 4.29 18.53
CA ASP A 182 3.26 4.86 19.30
C ASP A 182 3.45 6.37 19.08
N ALA A 183 2.78 6.99 18.12
CA ALA A 183 2.71 8.42 17.89
C ALA A 183 1.64 9.11 18.77
N ALA A 184 1.65 8.80 20.06
CA ALA A 184 1.32 9.81 21.05
C ALA A 184 2.08 11.09 20.66
N PRO A 185 1.44 12.31 20.71
CA PRO A 185 2.11 13.56 20.35
C PRO A 185 3.54 13.51 20.86
N GLU A 186 4.52 13.86 20.03
CA GLU A 186 5.97 13.69 20.33
C GLU A 186 6.32 14.16 21.76
N LEU A 187 5.52 15.05 22.30
CA LEU A 187 5.56 15.53 23.67
C LEU A 187 5.12 14.49 24.71
N GLN A 188 4.29 13.51 24.34
CA GLN A 188 3.90 12.41 25.25
C GLN A 188 4.98 11.31 25.31
N ARG A 189 5.90 11.26 24.33
CA ARG A 189 7.07 10.38 24.34
C ARG A 189 8.15 10.81 25.33
N LEU A 190 8.09 12.07 25.79
CA LEU A 190 9.02 12.57 26.80
C LEU A 190 8.63 12.02 28.18
N SER A 191 9.60 11.41 28.85
CA SER A 191 9.43 11.01 30.25
C SER A 191 9.18 12.25 31.13
N PRO A 192 8.61 12.10 32.34
CA PRO A 192 8.44 13.22 33.25
C PRO A 192 9.74 14.02 33.45
N ARG A 193 10.86 13.32 33.53
CA ARG A 193 12.19 13.94 33.73
C ARG A 193 12.66 14.72 32.50
N GLU A 194 12.39 14.23 31.29
CA GLU A 194 12.71 14.93 30.06
C GLU A 194 11.83 16.18 29.87
N LYS A 195 10.58 16.14 30.32
CA LYS A 195 9.68 17.31 30.33
C LYS A 195 10.19 18.40 31.26
N GLU A 196 10.60 18.04 32.49
CA GLU A 196 11.21 19.00 33.43
C GLU A 196 12.46 19.65 32.87
N ILE A 197 13.33 18.88 32.21
CA ILE A 197 14.55 19.39 31.59
C ILE A 197 14.18 20.34 30.43
N LEU A 198 13.21 19.98 29.59
CA LEU A 198 12.78 20.80 28.46
C LEU A 198 12.12 22.10 28.92
N GLU A 199 11.37 22.07 30.02
CA GLU A 199 10.80 23.25 30.65
C GLU A 199 11.89 24.21 31.16
N LEU A 200 12.93 23.71 31.83
CA LEU A 200 14.05 24.54 32.26
C LEU A 200 14.85 25.09 31.05
N LEU A 201 14.99 24.31 30.00
CA LEU A 201 15.58 24.81 28.75
C LEU A 201 14.75 25.93 28.16
N SER A 202 13.42 25.86 28.13
CA SER A 202 12.56 26.90 27.58
C SER A 202 12.67 28.24 28.35
N ARG A 203 12.95 28.15 29.65
CA ARG A 203 13.19 29.32 30.52
C ARG A 203 14.61 29.88 30.43
N GLY A 204 15.45 29.39 29.54
CA GLY A 204 16.81 29.92 29.34
C GLY A 204 17.88 29.29 30.22
N ALA A 205 17.57 28.32 31.08
CA ALA A 205 18.54 27.73 32.02
C ALA A 205 19.73 27.08 31.31
N ALA A 206 20.94 27.31 31.82
CA ALA A 206 22.15 26.64 31.37
C ALA A 206 22.19 25.17 31.88
N TYR A 207 22.90 24.28 31.18
CA TYR A 207 22.96 22.86 31.52
C TYR A 207 23.49 22.63 32.96
N LYS A 208 24.40 23.47 33.46
CA LYS A 208 24.90 23.44 34.84
C LYS A 208 23.80 23.78 35.84
N GLU A 209 22.94 24.77 35.52
CA GLU A 209 21.82 25.18 36.36
C GLU A 209 20.74 24.09 36.41
N ILE A 210 20.46 23.47 35.26
CA ILE A 210 19.54 22.33 35.19
C ILE A 210 20.07 21.17 36.05
N GLY A 211 21.36 20.87 35.96
CA GLY A 211 21.99 19.85 36.78
C GLY A 211 21.83 20.13 38.27
N ASN A 212 22.11 21.38 38.70
CA ASN A 212 21.98 21.79 40.09
C ASN A 212 20.54 21.70 40.61
N ARG A 213 19.55 22.21 39.80
CA ARG A 213 18.13 22.18 40.19
C ARG A 213 17.55 20.78 40.28
N LEU A 214 18.01 19.90 39.41
CA LEU A 214 17.47 18.54 39.29
C LEU A 214 18.35 17.46 39.97
N SER A 215 19.41 17.88 40.64
CA SER A 215 20.40 17.00 41.32
C SER A 215 21.01 15.97 40.34
N LEU A 216 21.33 16.42 39.13
CA LEU A 216 21.94 15.62 38.05
C LEU A 216 23.34 16.11 37.71
N SER A 217 24.20 15.19 37.27
CA SER A 217 25.47 15.58 36.68
C SER A 217 25.25 16.30 35.34
N ILE A 218 26.17 17.18 34.92
CA ILE A 218 26.12 17.81 33.58
C ILE A 218 26.10 16.75 32.48
N HIS A 219 26.81 15.64 32.69
CA HIS A 219 26.83 14.52 31.73
C HIS A 219 25.43 13.92 31.55
N THR A 220 24.75 13.66 32.68
CA THR A 220 23.37 13.13 32.70
C THR A 220 22.39 14.09 32.02
N VAL A 221 22.50 15.40 32.27
CA VAL A 221 21.70 16.42 31.61
C VAL A 221 21.90 16.39 30.07
N ARG A 222 23.16 16.31 29.61
CA ARG A 222 23.46 16.18 28.17
C ARG A 222 22.88 14.92 27.55
N MET A 223 22.90 13.81 28.28
CA MET A 223 22.29 12.54 27.81
C MET A 223 20.78 12.68 27.63
N HIS A 224 20.09 13.28 28.61
CA HIS A 224 18.66 13.55 28.50
C HIS A 224 18.34 14.49 27.35
N ILE A 225 19.12 15.58 27.16
CA ILE A 225 18.91 16.53 26.06
C ILE A 225 19.08 15.85 24.69
N ARG A 226 20.07 14.97 24.54
CA ARG A 226 20.23 14.18 23.31
C ARG A 226 19.02 13.28 23.07
N GLY A 227 18.50 12.61 24.13
CA GLY A 227 17.29 11.80 24.07
C GLY A 227 16.05 12.64 23.68
N ILE A 228 15.88 13.84 24.29
CA ILE A 228 14.82 14.78 23.95
C ILE A 228 14.89 15.17 22.47
N TYR A 229 16.07 15.57 21.97
CA TYR A 229 16.22 15.97 20.57
C TYR A 229 15.90 14.82 19.61
N GLY A 230 16.34 13.60 19.92
CA GLY A 230 15.99 12.42 19.13
C GLY A 230 14.48 12.13 19.14
N LYS A 231 13.82 12.21 20.31
CA LYS A 231 12.37 11.96 20.42
C LYS A 231 11.52 13.04 19.75
N LEU A 232 11.98 14.30 19.77
CA LEU A 232 11.32 15.44 19.14
C LEU A 232 11.73 15.62 17.67
N GLN A 233 12.69 14.84 17.17
CA GLN A 233 13.25 15.00 15.82
C GLN A 233 13.72 16.44 15.52
N VAL A 234 14.51 17.01 16.44
CA VAL A 234 15.07 18.35 16.34
C VAL A 234 16.58 18.33 16.56
N HIS A 235 17.28 19.37 16.07
CA HIS A 235 18.73 19.45 16.10
C HIS A 235 19.27 20.57 17.00
N SER A 236 18.37 21.44 17.51
CA SER A 236 18.76 22.58 18.31
C SER A 236 17.82 22.82 19.49
N ARG A 237 18.33 23.58 20.51
CA ARG A 237 17.53 24.04 21.63
C ARG A 237 16.33 24.87 21.17
N GLY A 238 16.54 25.79 20.23
CA GLY A 238 15.48 26.66 19.71
C GLY A 238 14.35 25.85 19.09
N GLU A 239 14.68 24.86 18.25
CA GLU A 239 13.70 23.96 17.66
C GLU A 239 12.94 23.14 18.70
N ALA A 240 13.65 22.61 19.72
CA ALA A 240 13.01 21.81 20.78
C ALA A 240 12.02 22.66 21.58
N VAL A 241 12.39 23.90 21.92
CA VAL A 241 11.54 24.82 22.66
C VAL A 241 10.35 25.28 21.83
N ALA A 242 10.55 25.64 20.55
CA ALA A 242 9.49 26.04 19.63
C ALA A 242 8.46 24.94 19.41
N LYS A 243 8.92 23.67 19.35
CA LYS A 243 8.06 22.50 19.19
C LYS A 243 7.25 22.18 20.45
N TYR A 244 7.83 22.46 21.62
CA TYR A 244 7.17 22.22 22.93
C TYR A 244 6.20 23.34 23.30
N TYR A 245 6.52 24.59 22.96
CA TYR A 245 5.72 25.79 23.23
C TYR A 245 5.47 26.57 21.95
N PRO A 246 4.50 26.16 21.09
CA PRO A 246 4.28 26.79 19.79
C PRO A 246 3.89 28.28 19.82
N GLY A 247 3.79 28.90 21.01
CA GLY A 247 3.49 30.32 21.22
C GLY A 247 4.66 31.19 21.71
N ILE A 248 5.83 30.63 21.99
CA ILE A 248 7.01 31.40 22.46
C ILE A 248 7.89 31.72 21.24
N ARG A 249 7.87 32.97 20.79
CA ARG A 249 8.92 33.51 19.91
C ARG A 249 10.14 33.80 20.79
N LEU A 250 11.27 33.10 20.55
CA LEU A 250 12.58 33.40 21.11
C LEU A 250 13.20 34.63 20.47
#